data_0000fc87098407ac0fdea062b74c1972
#
_entry.id   0000fc87098407ac0fdea062b74c1972
#
_cell.length_a   1.000
_cell.length_b   1.000
_cell.length_c   1.000
_cell.angle_alpha   90.00
_cell.angle_beta   90.00
_cell.angle_gamma   90.00
#
_symmetry.space_group_name_H-M   'P 1'
#
loop_
_entity.id
_entity.type
_entity.pdbx_description
1 polymer ?
#
loop_
_entity_poly.entity_id
_entity_poly.type
_entity_poly.pdbx_seq_one_letter_code
_entity_poly.pdbx_strand_id
1 'polypeptide(L)' 'GFRLQIFSASTRQAAEDARNRAKQQLSRDDIFIDFEPPYFKVRIGNFKTRKDAEKLRDTAKKQGYETPFVVETQIQTSPQ' A
#
# COMPACT_ATOMS: atom_id res chain seq x y z
N GLY A 1 11.51 -6.85 0.57
CA GLY A 1 10.30 -6.91 1.33
C GLY A 1 9.04 -6.83 0.49
N PHE A 2 7.94 -6.71 1.16
CA PHE A 2 6.63 -6.77 0.51
C PHE A 2 5.75 -5.64 0.99
N ARG A 3 4.94 -5.11 0.08
CA ARG A 3 3.92 -4.12 0.40
C ARG A 3 2.62 -4.54 -0.26
N LEU A 4 1.52 -4.00 0.25
CA LEU A 4 0.22 -4.22 -0.38
C LEU A 4 -0.16 -2.97 -1.15
N GLN A 5 -0.36 -3.09 -2.47
CA GLN A 5 -0.83 -1.98 -3.28
C GLN A 5 -2.34 -1.99 -3.32
N ILE A 6 -2.94 -0.85 -2.96
CA ILE A 6 -4.39 -0.75 -2.88
C ILE A 6 -4.99 0.22 -3.89
N PHE A 7 -4.17 1.08 -4.49
CA PHE A 7 -4.71 2.09 -5.39
C PHE A 7 -3.61 2.62 -6.30
N SER A 8 -4.02 3.07 -7.48
CA SER A 8 -3.12 3.70 -8.43
C SER A 8 -3.86 4.89 -9.05
N ALA A 9 -3.23 6.04 -9.06
CA ALA A 9 -3.86 7.27 -9.53
C ALA A 9 -2.94 8.02 -10.48
N SER A 10 -3.53 8.78 -11.39
CA SER A 10 -2.76 9.60 -12.32
C SER A 10 -2.38 10.95 -11.71
N THR A 11 -2.95 11.32 -10.57
CA THR A 11 -2.62 12.58 -9.90
C THR A 11 -2.22 12.32 -8.46
N ARG A 12 -1.35 13.21 -7.94
CA ARG A 12 -0.94 13.11 -6.54
C ARG A 12 -2.13 13.32 -5.60
N GLN A 13 -3.02 14.26 -5.94
CA GLN A 13 -4.15 14.56 -5.07
C GLN A 13 -5.04 13.34 -4.88
N ALA A 14 -5.34 12.62 -5.96
CA ALA A 14 -6.17 11.42 -5.85
C ALA A 14 -5.49 10.35 -5.00
N ALA A 15 -4.17 10.23 -5.12
CA ALA A 15 -3.42 9.28 -4.29
C ALA A 15 -3.43 9.68 -2.82
N GLU A 16 -3.29 10.98 -2.53
CA GLU A 16 -3.33 11.46 -1.15
C GLU A 16 -4.70 11.25 -0.53
N ASP A 17 -5.75 11.49 -1.29
CA ASP A 17 -7.11 11.25 -0.79
C ASP A 17 -7.32 9.76 -0.48
N ALA A 18 -6.84 8.90 -1.36
CA ALA A 18 -6.95 7.46 -1.14
C ALA A 18 -6.13 7.02 0.08
N ARG A 19 -4.92 7.58 0.25
CA ARG A 19 -4.11 7.28 1.41
C ARG A 19 -4.79 7.68 2.70
N ASN A 20 -5.35 8.88 2.73
CA ASN A 20 -5.99 9.39 3.94
C ASN A 20 -7.21 8.55 4.30
N ARG A 21 -7.98 8.13 3.30
CA ARG A 21 -9.12 7.26 3.51
C ARG A 21 -8.67 5.90 4.06
N ALA A 22 -7.61 5.35 3.48
CA ALA A 22 -7.11 4.05 3.91
C ALA A 22 -6.58 4.10 5.34
N LYS A 23 -5.94 5.19 5.74
CA LYS A 23 -5.46 5.34 7.11
C LYS A 23 -6.60 5.18 8.11
N GLN A 24 -7.75 5.75 7.80
CA GLN A 24 -8.91 5.65 8.68
C GLN A 24 -9.55 4.26 8.60
N GLN A 25 -9.75 3.74 7.40
CA GLN A 25 -10.45 2.48 7.20
C GLN A 25 -9.68 1.30 7.76
N LEU A 26 -8.37 1.33 7.65
CA LEU A 26 -7.52 0.21 8.07
C LEU A 26 -6.81 0.48 9.39
N SER A 27 -6.99 1.67 9.95
CA SER A 27 -6.37 2.07 11.22
C SER A 27 -4.85 1.87 11.18
N ARG A 28 -4.23 2.33 10.12
CA ARG A 28 -2.79 2.18 9.92
C ARG A 28 -2.18 3.49 9.46
N ASP A 29 -0.92 3.70 9.87
CA ASP A 29 -0.15 4.87 9.45
C ASP A 29 0.93 4.55 8.42
N ASP A 30 1.23 3.28 8.22
CA ASP A 30 2.31 2.84 7.33
C ASP A 30 1.82 2.75 5.88
N ILE A 31 1.26 3.84 5.39
CA ILE A 31 0.73 3.90 4.04
C ILE A 31 1.50 4.95 3.26
N PHE A 32 2.06 4.54 2.13
CA PHE A 32 3.00 5.34 1.37
C PHE A 32 2.48 5.60 -0.03
N ILE A 33 2.91 6.72 -0.61
CA ILE A 33 2.65 7.01 -2.02
C ILE A 33 3.98 6.90 -2.74
N ASP A 34 4.07 5.96 -3.67
CA ASP A 34 5.25 5.77 -4.51
C ASP A 34 4.96 6.30 -5.90
N PHE A 35 5.79 7.23 -6.37
CA PHE A 35 5.62 7.74 -7.71
C PHE A 35 6.37 6.85 -8.69
N GLU A 36 5.61 6.14 -9.50
CA GLU A 36 6.15 5.35 -10.61
C GLU A 36 5.50 5.88 -11.88
N PRO A 37 6.18 6.79 -12.59
CA PRO A 37 5.55 7.47 -13.71
C PRO A 37 4.87 6.52 -14.68
N PRO A 38 3.68 6.86 -15.15
CA PRO A 38 2.95 8.11 -14.93
C PRO A 38 1.98 8.07 -13.73
N TYR A 39 2.14 7.12 -12.81
CA TYR A 39 1.15 6.92 -11.76
C TYR A 39 1.72 7.11 -10.38
N PHE A 40 0.81 7.46 -9.46
CA PHE A 40 1.08 7.49 -8.02
C PHE A 40 0.44 6.25 -7.42
N LYS A 41 1.23 5.40 -6.78
CA LYS A 41 0.79 4.12 -6.26
C LYS A 41 0.67 4.20 -4.75
N VAL A 42 -0.49 3.81 -4.21
CA VAL A 42 -0.70 3.81 -2.76
C VAL A 42 -0.43 2.40 -2.25
N ARG A 43 0.56 2.27 -1.37
CA ARG A 43 1.05 0.99 -0.88
C ARG A 43 1.15 1.01 0.64
N ILE A 44 0.91 -0.14 1.23
CA ILE A 44 0.86 -0.29 2.68
C ILE A 44 1.92 -1.26 3.15
N GLY A 45 2.60 -0.87 4.22
CA GLY A 45 3.41 -1.77 5.01
C GLY A 45 4.84 -1.93 4.56
N ASN A 46 5.62 -2.54 5.42
CA ASN A 46 6.98 -2.99 5.14
C ASN A 46 7.08 -4.41 5.65
N PHE A 47 6.41 -5.32 4.96
CA PHE A 47 6.32 -6.71 5.42
C PHE A 47 7.58 -7.47 5.03
N LYS A 48 8.05 -8.30 5.94
CA LYS A 48 9.21 -9.14 5.66
C LYS A 48 8.86 -10.36 4.83
N THR A 49 7.62 -10.82 4.93
CA THR A 49 7.17 -12.00 4.20
C THR A 49 5.95 -11.68 3.37
N ARG A 50 5.80 -12.42 2.28
CA ARG A 50 4.62 -12.31 1.44
C ARG A 50 3.35 -12.68 2.22
N LYS A 51 3.47 -13.65 3.11
CA LYS A 51 2.32 -14.11 3.88
C LYS A 51 1.73 -13.01 4.74
N ASP A 52 2.58 -12.20 5.36
CA ASP A 52 2.11 -11.08 6.17
C ASP A 52 1.36 -10.05 5.32
N ALA A 53 1.89 -9.77 4.13
CA ALA A 53 1.21 -8.86 3.21
C ALA A 53 -0.12 -9.44 2.73
N GLU A 54 -0.19 -10.75 2.53
CA GLU A 54 -1.41 -11.41 2.10
C GLU A 54 -2.49 -11.34 3.16
N LYS A 55 -2.12 -11.39 4.43
CA LYS A 55 -3.09 -11.23 5.51
C LYS A 55 -3.75 -9.85 5.44
N LEU A 56 -2.96 -8.82 5.19
CA LEU A 56 -3.53 -7.49 5.03
C LEU A 56 -4.37 -7.39 3.77
N ARG A 57 -3.98 -8.10 2.71
CA ARG A 57 -4.79 -8.14 1.50
C ARG A 57 -6.21 -8.63 1.80
N ASP A 58 -6.32 -9.68 2.59
CA ASP A 58 -7.62 -10.23 2.93
C ASP A 58 -8.44 -9.24 3.76
N THR A 59 -7.80 -8.55 4.70
CA THR A 59 -8.45 -7.50 5.48
C THR A 59 -8.93 -6.37 4.58
N ALA A 60 -8.09 -5.92 3.65
CA ALA A 60 -8.44 -4.84 2.74
C ALA A 60 -9.64 -5.22 1.86
N LYS A 61 -9.69 -6.47 1.39
CA LYS A 61 -10.83 -6.93 0.61
C LYS A 61 -12.12 -6.84 1.40
N LYS A 62 -12.07 -7.18 2.68
CA LYS A 62 -13.25 -7.09 3.55
C LYS A 62 -13.69 -5.65 3.75
N GLN A 63 -12.78 -4.70 3.64
CA GLN A 63 -13.08 -3.28 3.78
C GLN A 63 -13.53 -2.64 2.47
N GLY A 64 -13.63 -3.42 1.41
CA GLY A 64 -14.18 -2.91 0.15
C GLY A 64 -13.17 -2.63 -0.93
N TYR A 65 -11.89 -2.88 -0.70
CA TYR A 65 -10.88 -2.76 -1.75
C TYR A 65 -10.98 -3.95 -2.68
N GLU A 66 -11.20 -3.69 -3.96
CA GLU A 66 -11.54 -4.76 -4.90
C GLU A 66 -10.33 -5.53 -5.38
N THR A 67 -9.23 -4.84 -5.63
CA THR A 67 -8.07 -5.45 -6.24
C THR A 67 -6.76 -5.10 -5.53
N PRO A 68 -6.68 -5.30 -4.21
CA PRO A 68 -5.40 -5.14 -3.55
C PRO A 68 -4.49 -6.30 -3.94
N PHE A 69 -3.22 -6.01 -4.14
CA PHE A 69 -2.27 -7.07 -4.47
C PHE A 69 -0.91 -6.80 -3.85
N VAL A 70 -0.21 -7.89 -3.60
CA VAL A 70 1.10 -7.84 -2.97
C VAL A 70 2.14 -7.51 -4.02
N VAL A 71 3.01 -6.55 -3.69
CA VAL A 71 4.15 -6.23 -4.55
C VAL A 71 5.42 -6.48 -3.75
N GLU A 72 6.41 -7.00 -4.44
CA GLU A 72 7.74 -7.13 -3.84
C GLU A 72 8.51 -5.86 -4.12
N THR A 73 9.04 -5.25 -3.06
CA THR A 73 9.80 -4.02 -3.19
C THR A 73 11.12 -4.16 -2.47
N GLN A 74 12.03 -3.29 -2.84
CA GLN A 74 13.29 -3.20 -2.14
C GLN A 74 13.09 -2.28 -0.94
N ILE A 75 12.94 -2.90 0.22
CA ILE A 75 12.72 -2.15 1.45
C ILE A 75 14.07 -1.90 2.10
N GLN A 76 14.36 -0.62 2.34
CA GLN A 76 15.57 -0.27 3.06
C GLN A 76 15.35 -0.53 4.53
N THR A 77 16.10 -1.48 5.06
CA THR A 77 15.93 -1.86 6.44
C THR A 77 16.80 -1.03 7.35
N SER A 78 18.05 -0.85 7.00
CA SER A 78 18.93 -0.01 7.80
C SER A 78 20.14 0.33 6.97
N PRO A 79 20.73 1.48 7.25
CA PRO A 79 22.02 1.81 6.65
C PRO A 79 23.06 0.83 7.15
N GLN A 80 23.95 0.51 6.32
CA GLN A 80 25.08 -0.34 6.68
C GLN A 80 26.18 0.49 7.23
#